data_25bd5b8bc4f47158b2e7b9f1b81b5e36
#
_entry.id   25bd5b8bc4f47158b2e7b9f1b81b5e36
#
_cell.length_a   1.000
_cell.length_b   1.000
_cell.length_c   1.000
_cell.angle_alpha   90.00
_cell.angle_beta   90.00
_cell.angle_gamma   90.00
#
_symmetry.space_group_name_H-M   'P 1'
#
loop_
_entity.id
_entity.type
_entity.pdbx_description
1 polymer ?
#
loop_
_entity_poly.entity_id
_entity_poly.type
_entity_poly.pdbx_seq_one_letter_code
_entity_poly.pdbx_strand_id
1 'polypeptide(L)'
;MKIKTALILCAGLGKRLNPITLETPKPLLRLKGITMLESCINTIIKLKIEKIFLNTFHLSDQISDFIKNKDFQIDIQIVNDGKKILDTGGGILNMINKSQDDDYIIFNPDTLWSEDYINEVNKMQNFY
;
A
#
# COMPACT_ATOMS: atom_id res chain seq x y z
N MET A 1 -6.51 -21.82 2.24
CA MET A 1 -6.68 -20.71 3.20
C MET A 1 -6.49 -19.40 2.48
N LYS A 2 -7.34 -18.43 2.71
CA LYS A 2 -7.24 -17.12 2.06
C LYS A 2 -6.38 -16.17 2.90
N ILE A 3 -5.52 -15.41 2.23
CA ILE A 3 -4.77 -14.33 2.86
C ILE A 3 -5.74 -13.17 3.11
N LYS A 4 -5.73 -12.65 4.34
CA LYS A 4 -6.68 -11.61 4.79
C LYS A 4 -6.08 -10.23 4.88
N THR A 5 -4.77 -10.12 4.89
CA THR A 5 -4.06 -8.87 5.15
C THR A 5 -3.10 -8.53 4.01
N ALA A 6 -3.18 -7.29 3.55
CA ALA A 6 -2.28 -6.75 2.55
C ALA A 6 -1.33 -5.72 3.17
N LEU A 7 -0.12 -5.65 2.65
CA LEU A 7 0.86 -4.62 2.98
C LEU A 7 1.11 -3.76 1.75
N ILE A 8 1.05 -2.44 1.90
CA ILE A 8 1.37 -1.50 0.82
C ILE A 8 2.63 -0.71 1.19
N LEU A 9 3.60 -0.73 0.29
CA LEU A 9 4.89 -0.07 0.50
C LEU A 9 4.81 1.41 0.05
N CYS A 10 4.58 2.32 0.99
CA CYS A 10 4.38 3.74 0.71
C CYS A 10 5.51 4.64 1.23
N ALA A 11 6.57 4.08 1.82
CA ALA A 11 7.59 4.85 2.53
C ALA A 11 8.75 5.36 1.64
N GLY A 12 8.81 5.02 0.37
CA GLY A 12 9.88 5.41 -0.52
C GLY A 12 9.95 6.91 -0.77
N LEU A 13 11.17 7.43 -1.04
CA LEU A 13 11.38 8.85 -1.30
C LEU A 13 10.99 9.29 -2.72
N GLY A 14 10.90 8.36 -3.66
CA GLY A 14 10.57 8.66 -5.05
C GLY A 14 11.59 9.56 -5.75
N LYS A 15 12.87 9.44 -5.44
CA LYS A 15 13.95 10.33 -5.92
C LYS A 15 14.04 10.44 -7.44
N ARG A 16 13.68 9.38 -8.16
CA ARG A 16 13.71 9.35 -9.63
C ARG A 16 12.74 10.35 -10.26
N LEU A 17 11.72 10.78 -9.52
CA LEU A 17 10.68 11.69 -9.97
C LEU A 17 10.86 13.11 -9.42
N ASN A 18 11.99 13.40 -8.74
CA ASN A 18 12.26 14.76 -8.28
C ASN A 18 12.28 15.75 -9.47
N PRO A 19 11.74 16.97 -9.31
CA PRO A 19 11.30 17.60 -8.06
C PRO A 19 9.84 17.27 -7.64
N ILE A 20 9.08 16.53 -8.44
CA ILE A 20 7.65 16.27 -8.17
C ILE A 20 7.46 15.65 -6.79
N THR A 21 8.28 14.66 -6.45
CA THR A 21 8.16 13.92 -5.18
C THR A 21 8.75 14.65 -3.97
N LEU A 22 9.31 15.83 -4.17
CA LEU A 22 9.65 16.71 -3.04
C LEU A 22 8.39 17.33 -2.41
N GLU A 23 7.31 17.47 -3.17
CA GLU A 23 6.07 18.10 -2.74
C GLU A 23 4.92 17.11 -2.56
N THR A 24 4.92 16.03 -3.35
CA THR A 24 3.86 15.01 -3.33
C THR A 24 4.48 13.62 -3.25
N PRO A 25 4.11 12.80 -2.26
CA PRO A 25 4.65 11.44 -2.19
C PRO A 25 4.21 10.64 -3.41
N LYS A 26 5.10 9.76 -3.91
CA LYS A 26 4.85 8.99 -5.13
C LYS A 26 3.50 8.28 -5.14
N PRO A 27 3.05 7.61 -4.04
CA PRO A 27 1.75 6.94 -4.04
C PRO A 27 0.55 7.86 -4.30
N LEU A 28 0.69 9.16 -4.08
CA LEU A 28 -0.37 10.15 -4.33
C LEU A 28 -0.29 10.82 -5.69
N LEU A 29 0.66 10.44 -6.54
CA LEU A 29 0.68 10.89 -7.92
C LEU A 29 -0.49 10.26 -8.69
N ARG A 30 -1.04 11.00 -9.64
CA ARG A 30 -2.23 10.59 -10.38
C ARG A 30 -1.86 10.01 -11.74
N LEU A 31 -2.54 8.91 -12.08
CA LEU A 31 -2.57 8.35 -13.42
C LEU A 31 -4.03 8.25 -13.85
N LYS A 32 -4.38 8.88 -14.97
CA LYS A 32 -5.76 8.91 -15.49
C LYS A 32 -6.77 9.46 -14.46
N GLY A 33 -6.35 10.46 -13.69
CA GLY A 33 -7.22 11.15 -12.75
C GLY A 33 -7.39 10.52 -11.38
N ILE A 34 -6.79 9.35 -11.14
CA ILE A 34 -6.84 8.64 -9.87
C ILE A 34 -5.43 8.47 -9.29
N THR A 35 -5.25 8.58 -7.99
CA THR A 35 -3.94 8.35 -7.39
C THR A 35 -3.54 6.87 -7.50
N MET A 36 -2.24 6.63 -7.58
CA MET A 36 -1.73 5.25 -7.60
C MET A 36 -2.13 4.49 -6.34
N LEU A 37 -2.15 5.16 -5.18
CA LEU A 37 -2.57 4.55 -3.93
C LEU A 37 -4.05 4.14 -3.95
N GLU A 38 -4.93 5.01 -4.44
CA GLU A 38 -6.36 4.69 -4.54
C GLU A 38 -6.60 3.51 -5.48
N SER A 39 -5.92 3.47 -6.61
CA SER A 39 -6.00 2.35 -7.55
C SER A 39 -5.57 1.04 -6.89
N CYS A 40 -4.47 1.07 -6.14
CA CYS A 40 -3.97 -0.09 -5.39
C CYS A 40 -4.97 -0.57 -4.35
N ILE A 41 -5.51 0.34 -3.54
CA ILE A 41 -6.50 0.00 -2.51
C ILE A 41 -7.77 -0.58 -3.12
N ASN A 42 -8.26 -0.01 -4.23
CA ASN A 42 -9.43 -0.54 -4.92
C ASN A 42 -9.22 -1.98 -5.40
N THR A 43 -8.03 -2.29 -5.91
CA THR A 43 -7.67 -3.66 -6.29
C THR A 43 -7.70 -4.60 -5.09
N ILE A 44 -7.14 -4.16 -3.97
CA ILE A 44 -7.13 -4.95 -2.73
C ILE A 44 -8.55 -5.23 -2.24
N ILE A 45 -9.43 -4.25 -2.30
CA ILE A 45 -10.85 -4.42 -1.94
C ILE A 45 -11.52 -5.48 -2.84
N LYS A 46 -11.24 -5.45 -4.15
CA LYS A 46 -11.77 -6.44 -5.09
C LYS A 46 -11.26 -7.85 -4.81
N LEU A 47 -10.08 -7.99 -4.23
CA LEU A 47 -9.51 -9.28 -3.83
C LEU A 47 -10.14 -9.84 -2.56
N LYS A 48 -11.06 -9.09 -1.93
CA LYS A 48 -11.71 -9.48 -0.68
C LYS A 48 -10.74 -9.59 0.50
N ILE A 49 -9.67 -8.83 0.48
CA ILE A 49 -8.77 -8.64 1.61
C ILE A 49 -9.51 -7.86 2.70
N GLU A 50 -9.29 -8.19 3.94
CA GLU A 50 -10.02 -7.61 5.07
C GLU A 50 -9.33 -6.42 5.71
N LYS A 51 -7.99 -6.36 5.63
CA LYS A 51 -7.18 -5.35 6.31
C LYS A 51 -5.98 -4.96 5.47
N ILE A 52 -5.62 -3.69 5.57
CA ILE A 52 -4.41 -3.13 4.94
C ILE A 52 -3.53 -2.50 6.01
N PHE A 53 -2.23 -2.80 5.98
CA PHE A 53 -1.21 -1.98 6.61
C PHE A 53 -0.43 -1.28 5.51
N LEU A 54 -0.18 0.02 5.69
CA LEU A 54 0.73 0.73 4.81
C LEU A 54 1.76 1.48 5.64
N ASN A 55 2.99 1.53 5.16
CA ASN A 55 4.03 2.25 5.83
C ASN A 55 4.22 3.64 5.22
N THR A 56 4.64 4.60 6.05
CA THR A 56 4.92 5.97 5.62
C THR A 56 6.26 6.42 6.16
N PHE A 57 6.92 7.28 5.41
CA PHE A 57 8.14 7.96 5.86
C PHE A 57 8.19 9.36 5.26
N HIS A 58 8.24 9.45 3.93
CA HIS A 58 8.31 10.71 3.19
C HIS A 58 6.92 11.32 3.05
N LEU A 59 6.75 12.55 3.50
CA LEU A 59 5.48 13.29 3.41
C LEU A 59 4.30 12.50 4.02
N SER A 60 4.53 11.90 5.17
CA SER A 60 3.59 11.00 5.86
C SER A 60 2.23 11.63 6.09
N ASP A 61 2.17 12.92 6.43
CA ASP A 61 0.91 13.62 6.70
C ASP A 61 -0.01 13.67 5.49
N GLN A 62 0.55 13.81 4.29
CA GLN A 62 -0.25 13.81 3.06
C GLN A 62 -0.91 12.46 2.83
N ILE A 63 -0.20 11.37 3.07
CA ILE A 63 -0.75 10.02 2.95
C ILE A 63 -1.84 9.78 4.00
N SER A 64 -1.58 10.15 5.25
CA SER A 64 -2.55 10.02 6.34
C SER A 64 -3.83 10.80 6.06
N ASP A 65 -3.71 12.04 5.61
CA ASP A 65 -4.87 12.88 5.27
C ASP A 65 -5.66 12.29 4.10
N PHE A 66 -4.97 11.78 3.09
CA PHE A 66 -5.62 11.14 1.95
C PHE A 66 -6.48 9.94 2.39
N ILE A 67 -5.93 9.07 3.24
CA ILE A 67 -6.64 7.89 3.74
C ILE A 67 -7.88 8.31 4.57
N LYS A 68 -7.74 9.30 5.44
CA LYS A 68 -8.84 9.78 6.27
C LYS A 68 -9.96 10.40 5.44
N ASN A 69 -9.59 11.21 4.44
CA ASN A 69 -10.57 11.99 3.66
C ASN A 69 -11.32 11.14 2.64
N LYS A 70 -10.75 10.03 2.19
CA LYS A 70 -11.39 9.15 1.20
C LYS A 70 -12.39 8.17 1.81
N ASP A 71 -12.25 7.83 3.06
CA ASP A 71 -13.12 6.89 3.77
C ASP A 71 -13.30 5.56 3.00
N PHE A 72 -12.20 4.85 2.83
CA PHE A 72 -12.22 3.54 2.16
C PHE A 72 -13.00 2.51 2.98
N GLN A 73 -13.74 1.64 2.29
CA GLN A 73 -14.55 0.59 2.91
C GLN A 73 -13.71 -0.64 3.28
N ILE A 74 -12.58 -0.43 3.93
CA ILE A 74 -11.67 -1.46 4.42
C ILE A 74 -10.87 -0.89 5.59
N ASP A 75 -10.50 -1.74 6.53
CA ASP A 75 -9.65 -1.32 7.66
C ASP A 75 -8.23 -1.05 7.16
N ILE A 76 -7.77 0.19 7.32
CA ILE A 76 -6.43 0.62 6.91
C ILE A 76 -5.68 1.15 8.13
N GLN A 77 -4.55 0.53 8.45
CA GLN A 77 -3.66 1.00 9.50
C GLN A 77 -2.37 1.55 8.90
N ILE A 78 -2.00 2.74 9.35
CA ILE A 78 -0.80 3.44 8.88
C ILE A 78 0.31 3.23 9.90
N VAL A 79 1.47 2.77 9.42
CA VAL A 79 2.66 2.54 10.23
C VAL A 79 3.73 3.53 9.78
N ASN A 80 4.06 4.48 10.66
CA ASN A 80 5.14 5.43 10.38
C ASN A 80 6.48 4.75 10.64
N ASP A 81 7.39 4.76 9.65
CA ASP A 81 8.70 4.11 9.75
C ASP A 81 9.70 4.89 10.61
N GLY A 82 9.31 6.02 11.19
CA GLY A 82 10.13 6.76 12.14
C GLY A 82 10.99 7.84 11.50
N LYS A 83 12.16 8.10 12.07
CA LYS A 83 13.03 9.22 11.69
C LYS A 83 14.04 8.88 10.60
N LYS A 84 14.28 7.59 10.36
CA LYS A 84 15.22 7.11 9.34
C LYS A 84 14.49 6.25 8.33
N ILE A 85 14.83 6.41 7.06
CA ILE A 85 14.28 5.55 6.03
C ILE A 85 14.72 4.10 6.28
N LEU A 86 13.75 3.19 6.25
CA LEU A 86 14.01 1.76 6.30
C LEU A 86 14.10 1.24 4.86
N ASP A 87 14.85 0.15 4.66
CA ASP A 87 14.79 -0.56 3.38
C ASP A 87 13.44 -1.27 3.23
N THR A 88 13.20 -1.88 2.09
CA THR A 88 11.94 -2.60 1.82
C THR A 88 11.69 -3.67 2.87
N GLY A 89 12.70 -4.48 3.19
CA GLY A 89 12.58 -5.53 4.20
C GLY A 89 12.29 -4.98 5.60
N GLY A 90 12.97 -3.90 5.98
CA GLY A 90 12.74 -3.24 7.27
C GLY A 90 11.34 -2.65 7.38
N GLY A 91 10.83 -2.06 6.30
CA GLY A 91 9.47 -1.53 6.24
C GLY A 91 8.42 -2.63 6.37
N ILE A 92 8.61 -3.75 5.68
CA ILE A 92 7.73 -4.92 5.79
C ILE A 92 7.73 -5.44 7.23
N LEU A 93 8.90 -5.64 7.80
CA LEU A 93 9.01 -6.13 9.18
C LEU A 93 8.32 -5.20 10.17
N ASN A 94 8.46 -3.89 10.00
CA ASN A 94 7.81 -2.90 10.86
C ASN A 94 6.28 -3.02 10.81
N MET A 95 5.71 -3.24 9.61
CA MET A 95 4.27 -3.47 9.46
C MET A 95 3.84 -4.80 10.06
N ILE A 96 4.57 -5.87 9.82
CA ILE A 96 4.26 -7.20 10.35
C ILE A 96 4.24 -7.20 11.87
N ASN A 97 5.17 -6.47 12.51
CA ASN A 97 5.22 -6.36 13.97
C ASN A 97 3.98 -5.70 14.58
N LYS A 98 3.20 -4.98 13.78
CA LYS A 98 1.93 -4.36 14.21
C LYS A 98 0.72 -5.25 13.95
N SER A 99 0.91 -6.36 13.25
CA SER A 99 -0.15 -7.29 12.88
C SER A 99 -0.07 -8.57 13.71
N GLN A 100 -1.20 -9.29 13.76
CA GLN A 100 -1.28 -10.61 14.39
C GLN A 100 -1.47 -11.73 13.36
N ASP A 101 -1.41 -11.39 12.08
CA ASP A 101 -1.54 -12.38 11.01
C ASP A 101 -0.20 -13.03 10.69
N ASP A 102 -0.26 -14.20 10.05
CA ASP A 102 0.92 -14.96 9.66
C ASP A 102 1.21 -14.83 8.15
N ASP A 103 0.18 -14.54 7.37
CA ASP A 103 0.25 -14.51 5.91
C ASP A 103 -0.13 -13.15 5.36
N TYR A 104 0.60 -12.69 4.35
CA TYR A 104 0.42 -11.36 3.77
C TYR A 104 0.60 -11.37 2.26
N ILE A 105 -0.12 -10.47 1.57
CA ILE A 105 0.19 -10.11 0.19
C ILE A 105 0.79 -8.71 0.22
N ILE A 106 1.92 -8.52 -0.46
CA ILE A 106 2.63 -7.24 -0.50
C ILE A 106 2.37 -6.57 -1.84
N PHE A 107 2.00 -5.30 -1.80
CA PHE A 107 1.71 -4.49 -2.98
C PHE A 107 2.65 -3.29 -3.08
N ASN A 108 3.14 -3.04 -4.28
CA ASN A 108 3.75 -1.77 -4.63
C ASN A 108 2.66 -0.87 -5.23
N PRO A 109 2.43 0.33 -4.69
CA PRO A 109 1.34 1.18 -5.17
C PRO A 109 1.57 1.74 -6.56
N ASP A 110 2.81 1.77 -7.05
CA ASP A 110 3.18 2.26 -8.38
C ASP A 110 2.98 1.23 -9.51
N THR A 111 2.46 0.05 -9.21
CA THR A 111 2.08 -0.94 -10.20
C THR A 111 0.69 -0.61 -10.75
N LEU A 112 0.50 -0.70 -12.07
CA LEU A 112 -0.81 -0.55 -12.69
C LEU A 112 -1.58 -1.87 -12.55
N TRP A 113 -2.53 -1.89 -11.63
CA TRP A 113 -3.34 -3.07 -11.35
C TRP A 113 -4.53 -3.15 -12.31
N SER A 114 -4.78 -4.33 -12.87
CA SER A 114 -5.90 -4.59 -13.76
C SER A 114 -6.69 -5.82 -13.29
N GLU A 115 -7.84 -6.09 -13.94
CA GLU A 115 -8.65 -7.27 -13.64
C GLU A 115 -7.86 -8.58 -13.84
N ASP A 116 -6.91 -8.60 -14.76
CA ASP A 116 -6.07 -9.79 -14.98
C ASP A 116 -5.25 -10.13 -13.73
N TYR A 117 -4.71 -9.13 -13.04
CA TYR A 117 -3.98 -9.35 -11.79
C TYR A 117 -4.88 -9.91 -10.70
N ILE A 118 -6.13 -9.46 -10.64
CA ILE A 118 -7.10 -9.96 -9.66
C ILE A 118 -7.33 -11.45 -9.89
N ASN A 119 -7.52 -11.86 -11.14
CA ASN A 119 -7.70 -13.27 -11.50
C ASN A 119 -6.48 -14.11 -11.14
N GLU A 120 -5.28 -13.62 -11.41
CA GLU A 120 -4.04 -14.34 -11.10
C GLU A 120 -3.83 -14.48 -9.58
N VAL A 121 -4.10 -13.44 -8.81
CA VAL A 121 -3.98 -13.51 -7.35
C VAL A 121 -5.00 -14.50 -6.78
N ASN A 122 -6.22 -14.51 -7.30
CA ASN A 122 -7.23 -15.47 -6.86
C ASN A 122 -6.82 -16.92 -7.17
N LYS A 123 -6.25 -17.17 -8.33
CA LYS A 123 -5.68 -18.48 -8.66
C LYS A 123 -4.56 -18.87 -7.71
N MET A 124 -3.65 -17.95 -7.41
CA MET A 124 -2.56 -18.17 -6.47
C MET A 124 -3.11 -18.56 -5.09
N GLN A 125 -4.13 -17.87 -4.60
CA GLN A 125 -4.72 -18.17 -3.30
C GLN A 125 -5.37 -19.54 -3.23
N ASN A 126 -5.82 -20.09 -4.37
CA ASN A 126 -6.41 -21.44 -4.40
C ASN A 126 -5.38 -22.54 -4.16
N PHE A 127 -4.09 -22.25 -4.32
CA PHE A 127 -3.00 -23.17 -4.00
C PHE A 127 -2.47 -23.01 -2.57
N TYR A 128 -3.02 -22.11 -1.82
CA TYR A 128 -2.51 -21.71 -0.51
C TYR A 128 -3.12 -22.46 0.67
#